data_b8ad703a3dbd9c91d93f3bdaea3c646c
#
_entry.id   b8ad703a3dbd9c91d93f3bdaea3c646c
#
_cell.length_a   1.000
_cell.length_b   1.000
_cell.length_c   1.000
_cell.angle_alpha   90.00
_cell.angle_beta   90.00
_cell.angle_gamma   90.00
#
_symmetry.space_group_name_H-M   'P 1'
#
loop_
_entity.id
_entity.type
_entity.pdbx_description
1 polymer ?
#
loop_
_entity_poly.entity_id
_entity_poly.type
_entity_poly.pdbx_seq_one_letter_code
_entity_poly.pdbx_strand_id
1 'polypeptide(L)'
;VGLLLVGAAAWISGLCIKKEAYATTAHTLTACGACVFWAAWFAGYAFYHIMGMYCAFGFMTLTALLAFATAVWKKTAYMGVLAQIAAFLVPLLMHKTLGELPFLLVYLGIINTAALAAAYWHKWKHQFILSAVLTGIFMFGLGIASSPSQSSVFMAAVFFFCALYAVGGALLKSGSVLLVAFICMAF
;
A
#
# COMPACT_ATOMS: atom_id res chain seq x y z
N VAL A 1 -19.45 11.34 -9.45
CA VAL A 1 -18.59 12.40 -10.02
C VAL A 1 -18.23 13.44 -8.96
N GLY A 2 -19.19 13.93 -8.16
CA GLY A 2 -18.94 14.99 -7.16
C GLY A 2 -17.86 14.63 -6.14
N LEU A 3 -17.85 13.42 -5.57
CA LEU A 3 -16.84 12.95 -4.63
C LEU A 3 -15.43 12.93 -5.23
N LEU A 4 -15.29 12.55 -6.51
CA LEU A 4 -14.01 12.57 -7.19
C LEU A 4 -13.48 14.01 -7.34
N LEU A 5 -14.35 14.95 -7.70
CA LEU A 5 -13.98 16.37 -7.83
C LEU A 5 -13.58 16.96 -6.48
N VAL A 6 -14.31 16.68 -5.41
CA VAL A 6 -13.98 17.14 -4.05
C VAL A 6 -12.66 16.54 -3.57
N GLY A 7 -12.46 15.24 -3.76
CA GLY A 7 -11.22 14.56 -3.38
C GLY A 7 -10.01 15.11 -4.14
N ALA A 8 -10.12 15.27 -5.46
CA ALA A 8 -9.07 15.84 -6.29
C ALA A 8 -8.77 17.31 -5.92
N ALA A 9 -9.82 18.13 -5.73
CA ALA A 9 -9.66 19.53 -5.34
C ALA A 9 -8.95 19.67 -3.97
N ALA A 10 -9.35 18.87 -2.98
CA ALA A 10 -8.72 18.86 -1.67
C ALA A 10 -7.25 18.40 -1.75
N TRP A 11 -6.97 17.35 -2.55
CA TRP A 11 -5.61 16.86 -2.75
C TRP A 11 -4.71 17.92 -3.39
N ILE A 12 -5.16 18.50 -4.52
CA ILE A 12 -4.42 19.54 -5.24
C ILE A 12 -4.23 20.79 -4.37
N SER A 13 -5.29 21.23 -3.67
CA SER A 13 -5.20 22.40 -2.78
C SER A 13 -4.16 22.19 -1.68
N GLY A 14 -4.11 21.01 -1.08
CA GLY A 14 -3.09 20.66 -0.09
C GLY A 14 -1.66 20.64 -0.67
N LEU A 15 -1.51 20.27 -1.95
CA LEU A 15 -0.21 20.32 -2.64
C LEU A 15 0.23 21.76 -2.95
N CYS A 16 -0.71 22.66 -3.24
CA CYS A 16 -0.43 24.05 -3.59
C CYS A 16 -0.03 24.93 -2.39
N ILE A 17 -0.41 24.53 -1.17
CA ILE A 17 -0.04 25.29 0.04
C ILE A 17 1.46 25.09 0.33
N LYS A 18 2.25 26.15 0.11
CA LYS A 18 3.73 26.15 0.28
C LYS A 18 4.18 26.84 1.56
N LYS A 19 3.31 27.60 2.25
CA LYS A 19 3.67 28.36 3.45
C LYS A 19 3.93 27.43 4.63
N GLU A 20 5.09 27.54 5.25
CA GLU A 20 5.49 26.69 6.40
C GLU A 20 4.52 26.79 7.59
N ALA A 21 3.94 27.97 7.83
CA ALA A 21 2.95 28.18 8.88
C ALA A 21 1.70 27.27 8.74
N TYR A 22 1.39 26.83 7.53
CA TYR A 22 0.24 25.97 7.24
C TYR A 22 0.63 24.55 6.79
N ALA A 23 1.87 24.12 7.03
CA ALA A 23 2.38 22.84 6.58
C ALA A 23 1.53 21.66 7.07
N THR A 24 1.16 21.67 8.36
CA THR A 24 0.31 20.61 8.93
C THR A 24 -1.06 20.55 8.25
N THR A 25 -1.71 21.70 8.08
CA THR A 25 -3.01 21.79 7.38
C THR A 25 -2.91 21.31 5.95
N ALA A 26 -1.84 21.71 5.23
CA ALA A 26 -1.57 21.28 3.86
C ALA A 26 -1.43 19.75 3.76
N HIS A 27 -0.68 19.16 4.68
CA HIS A 27 -0.47 17.71 4.70
C HIS A 27 -1.77 16.95 5.04
N THR A 28 -2.52 17.43 6.03
CA THR A 28 -3.81 16.83 6.40
C THR A 28 -4.80 16.92 5.25
N LEU A 29 -4.90 18.08 4.59
CA LEU A 29 -5.78 18.28 3.45
C LEU A 29 -5.41 17.37 2.27
N THR A 30 -4.12 17.21 2.00
CA THR A 30 -3.63 16.29 0.96
C THR A 30 -3.99 14.85 1.30
N ALA A 31 -3.81 14.42 2.54
CA ALA A 31 -4.13 13.06 2.98
C ALA A 31 -5.64 12.78 2.92
N CYS A 32 -6.46 13.70 3.43
CA CYS A 32 -7.92 13.59 3.36
C CYS A 32 -8.42 13.56 1.91
N GLY A 33 -7.87 14.44 1.06
CA GLY A 33 -8.21 14.47 -0.37
C GLY A 33 -7.90 13.14 -1.06
N ALA A 34 -6.73 12.56 -0.79
CA ALA A 34 -6.35 11.26 -1.33
C ALA A 34 -7.28 10.13 -0.85
N CYS A 35 -7.65 10.13 0.45
CA CYS A 35 -8.59 9.15 1.00
C CYS A 35 -9.98 9.27 0.37
N VAL A 36 -10.52 10.48 0.23
CA VAL A 36 -11.83 10.72 -0.40
C VAL A 36 -11.80 10.30 -1.87
N PHE A 37 -10.73 10.62 -2.59
CA PHE A 37 -10.55 10.25 -3.98
C PHE A 37 -10.47 8.72 -4.16
N TRP A 38 -9.74 8.05 -3.29
CA TRP A 38 -9.65 6.59 -3.26
C TRP A 38 -11.01 5.94 -2.95
N ALA A 39 -11.71 6.44 -1.92
CA ALA A 39 -13.04 5.94 -1.54
C ALA A 39 -14.08 6.16 -2.64
N ALA A 40 -13.96 7.24 -3.43
CA ALA A 40 -14.84 7.50 -4.55
C ALA A 40 -14.72 6.46 -5.67
N TRP A 41 -13.51 5.96 -5.96
CA TRP A 41 -13.31 4.85 -6.90
C TRP A 41 -13.94 3.56 -6.38
N PHE A 42 -13.73 3.26 -5.09
CA PHE A 42 -14.36 2.11 -4.47
C PHE A 42 -15.90 2.20 -4.51
N ALA A 43 -16.47 3.34 -4.18
CA ALA A 43 -17.91 3.57 -4.25
C ALA A 43 -18.45 3.41 -5.68
N GLY A 44 -17.72 3.92 -6.68
CA GLY A 44 -18.06 3.77 -8.10
C GLY A 44 -18.14 2.31 -8.54
N TYR A 45 -17.29 1.46 -7.98
CA TYR A 45 -17.31 0.02 -8.22
C TYR A 45 -18.38 -0.70 -7.39
N ALA A 46 -18.34 -0.52 -6.05
CA ALA A 46 -19.11 -1.35 -5.12
C ALA A 46 -20.60 -0.99 -5.06
N PHE A 47 -20.94 0.30 -5.15
CA PHE A 47 -22.32 0.77 -4.98
C PHE A 47 -22.97 1.16 -6.30
N TYR A 48 -22.24 1.78 -7.20
CA TYR A 48 -22.81 2.32 -8.43
C TYR A 48 -22.62 1.43 -9.65
N HIS A 49 -21.76 0.41 -9.57
CA HIS A 49 -21.43 -0.51 -10.67
C HIS A 49 -21.09 0.19 -12.00
N ILE A 50 -20.53 1.41 -11.94
CA ILE A 50 -20.23 2.25 -13.10
C ILE A 50 -19.02 1.70 -13.87
N MET A 51 -18.13 0.97 -13.20
CA MET A 51 -16.88 0.47 -13.77
C MET A 51 -16.63 -1.00 -13.44
N GLY A 52 -15.93 -1.68 -14.36
CA GLY A 52 -15.50 -3.05 -14.15
C GLY A 52 -14.45 -3.18 -13.04
N MET A 53 -14.34 -4.38 -12.47
CA MET A 53 -13.45 -4.70 -11.35
C MET A 53 -11.98 -4.34 -11.64
N TYR A 54 -11.47 -4.68 -12.81
CA TYR A 54 -10.07 -4.39 -13.16
C TYR A 54 -9.77 -2.89 -13.28
N CYS A 55 -10.72 -2.12 -13.82
CA CYS A 55 -10.60 -0.66 -13.90
C CYS A 55 -10.58 -0.04 -12.50
N ALA A 56 -11.50 -0.45 -11.63
CA ALA A 56 -11.56 0.02 -10.25
C ALA A 56 -10.28 -0.31 -9.48
N PHE A 57 -9.80 -1.56 -9.59
CA PHE A 57 -8.54 -2.00 -9.02
C PHE A 57 -7.36 -1.13 -9.49
N GLY A 58 -7.27 -0.89 -10.81
CA GLY A 58 -6.24 -0.05 -11.39
C GLY A 58 -6.26 1.38 -10.87
N PHE A 59 -7.45 2.02 -10.82
CA PHE A 59 -7.58 3.39 -10.32
C PHE A 59 -7.32 3.51 -8.82
N MET A 60 -7.78 2.55 -8.01
CA MET A 60 -7.50 2.54 -6.58
C MET A 60 -6.01 2.34 -6.30
N THR A 61 -5.36 1.43 -7.02
CA THR A 61 -3.91 1.19 -6.95
C THR A 61 -3.12 2.42 -7.36
N LEU A 62 -3.48 3.03 -8.49
CA LEU A 62 -2.85 4.25 -8.98
C LEU A 62 -2.97 5.38 -7.96
N THR A 63 -4.16 5.55 -7.37
CA THR A 63 -4.39 6.56 -6.32
C THR A 63 -3.52 6.31 -5.10
N ALA A 64 -3.40 5.07 -4.65
CA ALA A 64 -2.55 4.70 -3.51
C ALA A 64 -1.06 4.96 -3.81
N LEU A 65 -0.59 4.62 -5.01
CA LEU A 65 0.78 4.89 -5.44
C LEU A 65 1.07 6.39 -5.56
N LEU A 66 0.14 7.17 -6.10
CA LEU A 66 0.27 8.64 -6.17
C LEU A 66 0.27 9.27 -4.78
N ALA A 67 -0.60 8.79 -3.87
CA ALA A 67 -0.60 9.24 -2.48
C ALA A 67 0.73 8.91 -1.79
N PHE A 68 1.28 7.73 -2.06
CA PHE A 68 2.59 7.31 -1.56
C PHE A 68 3.72 8.18 -2.13
N ALA A 69 3.71 8.45 -3.44
CA ALA A 69 4.68 9.34 -4.08
C ALA A 69 4.61 10.76 -3.51
N THR A 70 3.40 11.29 -3.24
CA THR A 70 3.25 12.61 -2.61
C THR A 70 3.76 12.61 -1.16
N ALA A 71 3.59 11.52 -0.41
CA ALA A 71 4.13 11.35 0.94
C ALA A 71 5.67 11.39 0.94
N VAL A 72 6.29 10.69 -0.01
CA VAL A 72 7.74 10.68 -0.22
C VAL A 72 8.23 12.09 -0.59
N TRP A 73 7.56 12.76 -1.52
CA TRP A 73 7.92 14.11 -1.97
C TRP A 73 7.81 15.15 -0.85
N LYS A 74 6.72 15.10 -0.09
CA LYS A 74 6.48 16.02 1.06
C LYS A 74 7.23 15.59 2.33
N LYS A 75 7.95 14.47 2.31
CA LYS A 75 8.69 13.89 3.46
C LYS A 75 7.80 13.66 4.70
N THR A 76 6.54 13.25 4.49
CA THR A 76 5.55 13.05 5.54
C THR A 76 5.29 11.57 5.78
N ALA A 77 5.87 11.01 6.83
CA ALA A 77 5.80 9.59 7.14
C ALA A 77 4.36 9.09 7.38
N TYR A 78 3.51 9.87 8.05
CA TYR A 78 2.13 9.47 8.33
C TYR A 78 1.26 9.36 7.07
N MET A 79 1.48 10.22 6.06
CA MET A 79 0.82 10.08 4.76
C MET A 79 1.25 8.80 4.05
N GLY A 80 2.54 8.44 4.16
CA GLY A 80 3.05 7.19 3.63
C GLY A 80 2.39 5.97 4.27
N VAL A 81 2.20 6.00 5.60
CA VAL A 81 1.48 4.94 6.34
C VAL A 81 0.03 4.81 5.85
N LEU A 82 -0.71 5.91 5.73
CA LEU A 82 -2.09 5.90 5.25
C LEU A 82 -2.19 5.37 3.82
N ALA A 83 -1.31 5.83 2.93
CA ALA A 83 -1.28 5.37 1.54
C ALA A 83 -0.96 3.86 1.44
N GLN A 84 -0.09 3.37 2.31
CA GLN A 84 0.26 1.96 2.37
C GLN A 84 -0.91 1.10 2.88
N ILE A 85 -1.59 1.53 3.95
CA ILE A 85 -2.79 0.85 4.44
C ILE A 85 -3.86 0.83 3.33
N ALA A 86 -4.11 1.95 2.65
CA ALA A 86 -5.04 2.01 1.54
C ALA A 86 -4.66 1.02 0.42
N ALA A 87 -3.37 0.91 0.07
CA ALA A 87 -2.90 -0.04 -0.93
C ALA A 87 -3.20 -1.49 -0.52
N PHE A 88 -2.94 -1.88 0.72
CA PHE A 88 -3.24 -3.23 1.19
C PHE A 88 -4.75 -3.51 1.30
N LEU A 89 -5.57 -2.47 1.49
CA LEU A 89 -7.03 -2.61 1.51
C LEU A 89 -7.62 -2.92 0.12
N VAL A 90 -6.96 -2.50 -0.97
CA VAL A 90 -7.48 -2.70 -2.34
C VAL A 90 -7.83 -4.16 -2.62
N PRO A 91 -6.92 -5.13 -2.51
CA PRO A 91 -7.24 -6.52 -2.78
C PRO A 91 -8.22 -7.12 -1.76
N LEU A 92 -8.22 -6.64 -0.51
CA LEU A 92 -9.14 -7.11 0.52
C LEU A 92 -10.60 -6.75 0.20
N LEU A 93 -10.83 -5.54 -0.30
CA LEU A 93 -12.15 -5.05 -0.68
C LEU A 93 -12.64 -5.66 -2.00
N MET A 94 -11.72 -6.16 -2.82
CA MET A 94 -12.02 -6.77 -4.11
C MET A 94 -11.88 -8.29 -4.05
N HIS A 95 -12.79 -8.96 -3.34
CA HIS A 95 -12.77 -10.41 -3.07
C HIS A 95 -12.51 -11.32 -4.29
N LYS A 96 -12.90 -10.89 -5.50
CA LYS A 96 -12.73 -11.70 -6.71
C LYS A 96 -11.29 -11.75 -7.22
N THR A 97 -10.43 -10.78 -6.85
CA THR A 97 -9.01 -10.77 -7.26
C THR A 97 -8.16 -11.78 -6.48
N LEU A 98 -8.66 -12.27 -5.34
CA LEU A 98 -8.00 -13.31 -4.56
C LEU A 98 -7.93 -14.66 -5.30
N GLY A 99 -8.74 -14.88 -6.34
CA GLY A 99 -8.69 -16.06 -7.18
C GLY A 99 -7.48 -16.13 -8.12
N GLU A 100 -6.82 -15.00 -8.39
CA GLU A 100 -5.64 -14.90 -9.26
C GLU A 100 -4.38 -14.67 -8.42
N LEU A 101 -3.93 -15.71 -7.70
CA LEU A 101 -2.78 -15.66 -6.80
C LEU A 101 -1.54 -14.97 -7.40
N PRO A 102 -1.10 -15.29 -8.65
CA PRO A 102 0.10 -14.64 -9.20
C PRO A 102 -0.05 -13.12 -9.35
N PHE A 103 -1.21 -12.65 -9.76
CA PHE A 103 -1.49 -11.22 -9.91
C PHE A 103 -1.39 -10.49 -8.57
N LEU A 104 -1.98 -11.07 -7.52
CA LEU A 104 -1.92 -10.52 -6.17
C LEU A 104 -0.50 -10.47 -5.62
N LEU A 105 0.31 -11.50 -5.89
CA LEU A 105 1.70 -11.56 -5.43
C LEU A 105 2.57 -10.51 -6.11
N VAL A 106 2.39 -10.30 -7.42
CA VAL A 106 3.07 -9.22 -8.16
C VAL A 106 2.68 -7.86 -7.60
N TYR A 107 1.39 -7.65 -7.34
CA TYR A 107 0.88 -6.42 -6.74
C TYR A 107 1.53 -6.14 -5.37
N LEU A 108 1.54 -7.13 -4.46
CA LEU A 108 2.20 -7.03 -3.17
C LEU A 108 3.69 -6.76 -3.31
N GLY A 109 4.35 -7.39 -4.28
CA GLY A 109 5.76 -7.15 -4.59
C GLY A 109 6.05 -5.69 -4.95
N ILE A 110 5.21 -5.07 -5.79
CA ILE A 110 5.34 -3.65 -6.17
C ILE A 110 5.19 -2.74 -4.95
N ILE A 111 4.15 -2.94 -4.13
CA ILE A 111 3.89 -2.12 -2.94
C ILE A 111 5.04 -2.24 -1.92
N ASN A 112 5.51 -3.46 -1.67
CA ASN A 112 6.61 -3.68 -0.73
C ASN A 112 7.94 -3.10 -1.23
N THR A 113 8.21 -3.18 -2.53
CA THR A 113 9.41 -2.56 -3.13
C THR A 113 9.36 -1.04 -3.02
N ALA A 114 8.19 -0.43 -3.25
CA ALA A 114 7.98 1.00 -3.07
C ALA A 114 8.20 1.41 -1.60
N ALA A 115 7.67 0.63 -0.65
CA ALA A 115 7.87 0.86 0.78
C ALA A 115 9.35 0.76 1.19
N LEU A 116 10.07 -0.24 0.66
CA LEU A 116 11.51 -0.39 0.90
C LEU A 116 12.31 0.80 0.34
N ALA A 117 11.99 1.24 -0.89
CA ALA A 117 12.64 2.39 -1.49
C ALA A 117 12.44 3.67 -0.65
N ALA A 118 11.23 3.93 -0.18
CA ALA A 118 10.95 5.07 0.69
C ALA A 118 11.64 4.95 2.04
N ALA A 119 11.66 3.77 2.64
CA ALA A 119 12.35 3.52 3.90
C ALA A 119 13.86 3.74 3.77
N TYR A 120 14.45 3.36 2.65
CA TYR A 120 15.87 3.56 2.36
C TYR A 120 16.22 5.04 2.17
N TRP A 121 15.48 5.77 1.32
CA TRP A 121 15.77 7.17 1.02
C TRP A 121 15.47 8.13 2.18
N HIS A 122 14.38 7.90 2.92
CA HIS A 122 13.94 8.79 4.00
C HIS A 122 14.21 8.26 5.40
N LYS A 123 14.83 7.06 5.53
CA LYS A 123 15.09 6.38 6.81
C LYS A 123 13.80 6.11 7.63
N TRP A 124 12.67 5.92 6.96
CA TRP A 124 11.37 5.65 7.58
C TRP A 124 11.24 4.17 7.98
N LYS A 125 11.98 3.76 8.99
CA LYS A 125 12.00 2.37 9.48
C LYS A 125 10.61 1.84 9.83
N HIS A 126 9.75 2.68 10.42
CA HIS A 126 8.38 2.31 10.81
C HIS A 126 7.53 1.88 9.62
N GLN A 127 7.70 2.53 8.47
CA GLN A 127 6.96 2.19 7.25
C GLN A 127 7.32 0.82 6.72
N PHE A 128 8.59 0.48 6.78
CA PHE A 128 9.06 -0.83 6.37
C PHE A 128 8.60 -1.95 7.32
N ILE A 129 8.59 -1.70 8.63
CA ILE A 129 8.02 -2.62 9.63
C ILE A 129 6.54 -2.83 9.38
N LEU A 130 5.77 -1.76 9.14
CA LEU A 130 4.35 -1.85 8.82
C LEU A 130 4.12 -2.68 7.56
N SER A 131 4.94 -2.48 6.52
CA SER A 131 4.90 -3.27 5.29
C SER A 131 5.09 -4.76 5.58
N ALA A 132 6.07 -5.12 6.40
CA ALA A 132 6.35 -6.49 6.77
C ALA A 132 5.17 -7.14 7.52
N VAL A 133 4.59 -6.43 8.49
CA VAL A 133 3.43 -6.89 9.27
C VAL A 133 2.22 -7.11 8.36
N LEU A 134 1.88 -6.13 7.52
CA LEU A 134 0.75 -6.23 6.60
C LEU A 134 0.94 -7.38 5.59
N THR A 135 2.14 -7.53 5.05
CA THR A 135 2.45 -8.63 4.12
C THR A 135 2.35 -9.98 4.84
N GLY A 136 2.85 -10.09 6.08
CA GLY A 136 2.72 -11.31 6.88
C GLY A 136 1.27 -11.70 7.12
N ILE A 137 0.41 -10.75 7.51
CA ILE A 137 -1.04 -10.98 7.67
C ILE A 137 -1.67 -11.45 6.34
N PHE A 138 -1.30 -10.83 5.23
CA PHE A 138 -1.79 -11.20 3.91
C PHE A 138 -1.34 -12.60 3.51
N MET A 139 -0.06 -12.93 3.69
CA MET A 139 0.49 -14.25 3.36
C MET A 139 -0.13 -15.34 4.22
N PHE A 140 -0.36 -15.09 5.52
CA PHE A 140 -1.07 -16.01 6.39
C PHE A 140 -2.50 -16.28 5.89
N GLY A 141 -3.26 -15.23 5.56
CA GLY A 141 -4.60 -15.37 4.98
C GLY A 141 -4.63 -16.13 3.66
N LEU A 142 -3.66 -15.87 2.77
CA LEU A 142 -3.52 -16.58 1.50
C LEU A 142 -3.10 -18.04 1.72
N GLY A 143 -2.24 -18.33 2.69
CA GLY A 143 -1.85 -19.68 3.03
C GLY A 143 -3.04 -20.57 3.44
N ILE A 144 -3.97 -20.01 4.20
CA ILE A 144 -5.22 -20.71 4.58
C ILE A 144 -6.15 -20.90 3.36
N ALA A 145 -6.19 -19.91 2.45
CA ALA A 145 -7.11 -19.92 1.31
C ALA A 145 -6.54 -20.64 0.07
N SER A 146 -5.23 -20.92 0.03
CA SER A 146 -4.58 -21.52 -1.14
C SER A 146 -4.93 -22.99 -1.31
N SER A 147 -5.20 -23.38 -2.56
CA SER A 147 -5.38 -24.78 -2.93
C SER A 147 -4.03 -25.51 -3.08
N PRO A 148 -3.99 -26.85 -2.90
CA PRO A 148 -2.74 -27.63 -3.06
C PRO A 148 -2.04 -27.42 -4.40
N SER A 149 -2.80 -27.14 -5.45
CA SER A 149 -2.24 -26.87 -6.79
C SER A 149 -1.44 -25.56 -6.91
N GLN A 150 -1.66 -24.62 -5.99
CA GLN A 150 -0.99 -23.32 -5.97
C GLN A 150 0.17 -23.25 -4.96
N SER A 151 0.45 -24.34 -4.27
CA SER A 151 1.45 -24.42 -3.19
C SER A 151 2.85 -24.01 -3.65
N SER A 152 3.27 -24.40 -4.86
CA SER A 152 4.59 -24.02 -5.39
C SER A 152 4.75 -22.53 -5.62
N VAL A 153 3.72 -21.88 -6.16
CA VAL A 153 3.72 -20.41 -6.38
C VAL A 153 3.70 -19.66 -5.05
N PHE A 154 2.93 -20.15 -4.10
CA PHE A 154 2.86 -19.59 -2.75
C PHE A 154 4.22 -19.68 -2.03
N MET A 155 4.88 -20.86 -2.07
CA MET A 155 6.21 -21.05 -1.48
C MET A 155 7.26 -20.13 -2.13
N ALA A 156 7.25 -20.01 -3.47
CA ALA A 156 8.15 -19.09 -4.17
C ALA A 156 7.94 -17.63 -3.72
N ALA A 157 6.70 -17.22 -3.49
CA ALA A 157 6.37 -15.89 -2.99
C ALA A 157 6.86 -15.68 -1.55
N VAL A 158 6.71 -16.65 -0.67
CA VAL A 158 7.24 -16.59 0.71
C VAL A 158 8.75 -16.38 0.68
N PHE A 159 9.47 -17.17 -0.12
CA PHE A 159 10.92 -16.99 -0.27
C PHE A 159 11.29 -15.60 -0.84
N PHE A 160 10.56 -15.11 -1.83
CA PHE A 160 10.78 -13.78 -2.40
C PHE A 160 10.62 -12.68 -1.34
N PHE A 161 9.54 -12.70 -0.56
CA PHE A 161 9.31 -11.70 0.49
C PHE A 161 10.32 -11.83 1.63
N CYS A 162 10.70 -13.05 2.04
CA CYS A 162 11.77 -13.26 3.00
C CYS A 162 13.09 -12.63 2.52
N ALA A 163 13.47 -12.85 1.28
CA ALA A 163 14.68 -12.27 0.69
C ALA A 163 14.59 -10.74 0.63
N LEU A 164 13.44 -10.19 0.21
CA LEU A 164 13.21 -8.75 0.13
C LEU A 164 13.35 -8.08 1.50
N TYR A 165 12.78 -8.68 2.54
CA TYR A 165 12.87 -8.14 3.91
C TYR A 165 14.24 -8.36 4.54
N ALA A 166 14.93 -9.45 4.22
CA ALA A 166 16.31 -9.68 4.67
C ALA A 166 17.26 -8.62 4.07
N VAL A 167 17.17 -8.37 2.76
CA VAL A 167 17.94 -7.32 2.09
C VAL A 167 17.57 -5.93 2.65
N GLY A 168 16.28 -5.63 2.81
CA GLY A 168 15.84 -4.36 3.38
C GLY A 168 16.32 -4.14 4.80
N GLY A 169 16.28 -5.16 5.66
CA GLY A 169 16.80 -5.12 7.03
C GLY A 169 18.30 -4.87 7.08
N ALA A 170 19.04 -5.51 6.19
CA ALA A 170 20.50 -5.29 6.06
C ALA A 170 20.81 -3.86 5.60
N LEU A 171 20.10 -3.35 4.58
CA LEU A 171 20.26 -1.98 4.06
C LEU A 171 19.93 -0.91 5.11
N LEU A 172 18.90 -1.15 5.91
CA LEU A 172 18.48 -0.22 6.96
C LEU A 172 19.28 -0.34 8.26
N LYS A 173 20.24 -1.29 8.33
CA LYS A 173 21.04 -1.61 9.53
C LYS A 173 20.17 -1.73 10.80
N SER A 174 19.05 -2.42 10.69
CA SER A 174 18.06 -2.54 11.76
C SER A 174 17.73 -4.01 12.04
N GLY A 175 18.31 -4.55 13.11
CA GLY A 175 18.04 -5.93 13.54
C GLY A 175 16.58 -6.18 13.93
N SER A 176 15.88 -5.16 14.42
CA SER A 176 14.45 -5.26 14.76
C SER A 176 13.56 -5.51 13.53
N VAL A 177 13.93 -4.96 12.38
CA VAL A 177 13.19 -5.19 11.12
C VAL A 177 13.34 -6.65 10.67
N LEU A 178 14.53 -7.19 10.77
CA LEU A 178 14.81 -8.60 10.45
C LEU A 178 14.02 -9.54 11.35
N LEU A 179 13.99 -9.26 12.65
CA LEU A 179 13.27 -10.08 13.61
C LEU A 179 11.75 -10.09 13.34
N VAL A 180 11.15 -8.92 13.13
CA VAL A 180 9.71 -8.81 12.80
C VAL A 180 9.39 -9.51 11.49
N ALA A 181 10.22 -9.33 10.46
CA ALA A 181 10.03 -10.00 9.17
C ALA A 181 10.08 -11.53 9.31
N PHE A 182 11.05 -12.05 10.08
CA PHE A 182 11.15 -13.49 10.35
C PHE A 182 9.93 -14.03 11.11
N ILE A 183 9.47 -13.33 12.13
CA ILE A 183 8.30 -13.74 12.91
C ILE A 183 7.04 -13.75 12.02
N CYS A 184 6.82 -12.71 11.22
CA CYS A 184 5.63 -12.63 10.35
C CYS A 184 5.63 -13.66 9.21
N MET A 185 6.76 -14.26 8.87
CA MET A 185 6.87 -15.27 7.81
C MET A 185 6.94 -16.72 8.34
N ALA A 186 7.16 -16.90 9.66
CA ALA A 186 7.26 -18.22 10.29
C ALA A 186 5.88 -18.80 10.68
N PHE A 187 4.81 -18.00 10.64
CA PHE A 187 3.42 -18.38 10.85
C PHE A 187 2.67 -18.45 9.54
#